data_30310b44df39271905503828b4654be6
#
_entry.id   30310b44df39271905503828b4654be6
#
_cell.length_a   1.000
_cell.length_b   1.000
_cell.length_c   1.000
_cell.angle_alpha   90.00
_cell.angle_beta   90.00
_cell.angle_gamma   90.00
#
_symmetry.space_group_name_H-M   'P 1'
#
loop_
_entity.id
_entity.type
_entity.pdbx_description
1 polymer ?
#
loop_
_entity_poly.entity_id
_entity_poly.type
_entity_poly.pdbx_seq_one_letter_code
_entity_poly.pdbx_strand_id
1 'polypeptide(L)'
;MIENIQLVHKHFPGWFVFVYTGPDVTPEMMATLRDAPYVVVKPTGKTGIENMIDRFTAIDEPDVDVMFVRDADSRIHWRDRWAITDFMNSPHFIAHTIRDHKEHSASLMGGLWALRKSAGINIREEYEAYKLNPIDRGIALDQNFLSVKIYPRVKMNILVHHGGGPTNSFETVRTFPTPWTETLYCGQVERPGFSEEAPKRPQPFRLKLYR
;
A
#
# COMPACT_ATOMS: atom_id res chain seq x y z
N MET A 1 4.13 -12.44 -6.36
CA MET A 1 2.64 -12.25 -6.28
C MET A 1 1.97 -13.32 -5.44
N ILE A 2 1.97 -14.60 -5.79
CA ILE A 2 1.25 -15.67 -5.06
C ILE A 2 1.64 -15.72 -3.58
N GLU A 3 2.91 -15.62 -3.28
CA GLU A 3 3.40 -15.58 -1.90
C GLU A 3 2.84 -14.37 -1.12
N ASN A 4 2.74 -13.19 -1.76
CA ASN A 4 2.11 -12.03 -1.11
C ASN A 4 0.62 -12.25 -0.84
N ILE A 5 -0.11 -12.96 -1.70
CA ILE A 5 -1.51 -13.36 -1.42
C ILE A 5 -1.58 -14.23 -0.16
N GLN A 6 -0.68 -15.21 -0.02
CA GLN A 6 -0.60 -16.06 1.17
C GLN A 6 -0.24 -15.25 2.43
N LEU A 7 0.68 -14.29 2.32
CA LEU A 7 1.04 -13.38 3.41
C LEU A 7 -0.11 -12.45 3.81
N VAL A 8 -0.91 -11.96 2.85
CA VAL A 8 -2.14 -11.22 3.15
C VAL A 8 -3.11 -12.09 3.94
N HIS A 9 -3.38 -13.32 3.51
CA HIS A 9 -4.28 -14.22 4.24
C HIS A 9 -3.77 -14.54 5.65
N LYS A 10 -2.45 -14.67 5.82
CA LYS A 10 -1.81 -14.90 7.13
C LYS A 10 -1.93 -13.69 8.06
N HIS A 11 -1.61 -12.50 7.58
CA HIS A 11 -1.51 -11.30 8.41
C HIS A 11 -2.80 -10.50 8.50
N PHE A 12 -3.67 -10.61 7.50
CA PHE A 12 -4.93 -9.86 7.36
C PHE A 12 -6.08 -10.80 6.95
N PRO A 13 -6.46 -11.76 7.80
CA PRO A 13 -7.53 -12.71 7.46
C PRO A 13 -8.84 -11.98 7.14
N GLY A 14 -9.51 -12.42 6.06
CA GLY A 14 -10.76 -11.83 5.57
C GLY A 14 -10.59 -10.60 4.65
N TRP A 15 -9.35 -10.17 4.39
CA TRP A 15 -9.10 -9.12 3.41
C TRP A 15 -9.07 -9.66 1.99
N PHE A 16 -9.57 -8.86 1.05
CA PHE A 16 -9.49 -9.15 -0.38
C PHE A 16 -8.21 -8.59 -0.99
N VAL A 17 -7.63 -9.33 -1.93
CA VAL A 17 -6.49 -8.91 -2.73
C VAL A 17 -6.95 -8.60 -4.15
N PHE A 18 -6.93 -7.33 -4.53
CA PHE A 18 -7.19 -6.90 -5.90
C PHE A 18 -5.91 -7.01 -6.71
N VAL A 19 -5.94 -7.78 -7.80
CA VAL A 19 -4.80 -7.98 -8.70
C VAL A 19 -5.15 -7.41 -10.07
N TYR A 20 -4.51 -6.31 -10.43
CA TYR A 20 -4.66 -5.67 -11.74
C TYR A 20 -3.69 -6.29 -12.73
N THR A 21 -4.19 -6.92 -13.77
CA THR A 21 -3.39 -7.73 -14.71
C THR A 21 -3.39 -7.11 -16.10
N GLY A 22 -2.19 -7.01 -16.70
CA GLY A 22 -2.02 -6.72 -18.12
C GLY A 22 -2.27 -7.95 -19.00
N PRO A 23 -2.31 -7.78 -20.33
CA PRO A 23 -2.50 -8.87 -21.28
C PRO A 23 -1.27 -9.81 -21.40
N ASP A 24 -0.15 -9.44 -20.81
CA ASP A 24 1.12 -10.16 -20.77
C ASP A 24 1.17 -11.22 -19.64
N VAL A 25 0.15 -11.28 -18.78
CA VAL A 25 0.05 -12.32 -17.74
C VAL A 25 -0.37 -13.64 -18.37
N THR A 26 0.40 -14.71 -18.11
CA THR A 26 0.14 -16.03 -18.73
C THR A 26 -1.19 -16.62 -18.30
N PRO A 27 -1.83 -17.48 -19.15
CA PRO A 27 -3.07 -18.16 -18.82
C PRO A 27 -2.99 -18.98 -17.52
N GLU A 28 -1.86 -19.63 -17.27
CA GLU A 28 -1.62 -20.44 -16.07
C GLU A 28 -1.60 -19.57 -14.81
N MET A 29 -0.95 -18.41 -14.87
CA MET A 29 -0.95 -17.45 -13.75
C MET A 29 -2.36 -16.89 -13.55
N MET A 30 -3.08 -16.56 -14.61
CA MET A 30 -4.46 -16.08 -14.54
C MET A 30 -5.39 -17.12 -13.88
N ALA A 31 -5.23 -18.41 -14.22
CA ALA A 31 -5.97 -19.49 -13.57
C ALA A 31 -5.64 -19.56 -12.08
N THR A 32 -4.36 -19.57 -11.74
CA THR A 32 -3.88 -19.59 -10.33
C THR A 32 -4.44 -18.42 -9.51
N LEU A 33 -4.48 -17.23 -10.08
CA LEU A 33 -5.00 -16.03 -9.39
C LEU A 33 -6.52 -16.12 -9.19
N ARG A 34 -7.27 -16.62 -10.18
CA ARG A 34 -8.74 -16.78 -10.09
C ARG A 34 -9.16 -17.85 -9.11
N ASP A 35 -8.37 -18.90 -8.96
CA ASP A 35 -8.64 -20.00 -8.03
C ASP A 35 -8.23 -19.66 -6.58
N ALA A 36 -7.43 -18.61 -6.38
CA ALA A 36 -7.00 -18.20 -5.05
C ALA A 36 -8.17 -17.57 -4.26
N PRO A 37 -8.41 -17.98 -3.00
CA PRO A 37 -9.49 -17.43 -2.18
C PRO A 37 -9.25 -15.93 -1.89
N TYR A 38 -10.33 -15.15 -1.77
CA TYR A 38 -10.29 -13.71 -1.50
C TYR A 38 -9.44 -12.90 -2.49
N VAL A 39 -9.24 -13.39 -3.71
CA VAL A 39 -8.56 -12.67 -4.79
C VAL A 39 -9.58 -12.19 -5.81
N VAL A 40 -9.49 -10.90 -6.16
CA VAL A 40 -10.28 -10.26 -7.21
C VAL A 40 -9.35 -9.88 -8.35
N VAL A 41 -9.44 -10.61 -9.47
CA VAL A 41 -8.62 -10.32 -10.66
C VAL A 41 -9.32 -9.27 -11.53
N LYS A 42 -8.63 -8.18 -11.83
CA LYS A 42 -9.10 -7.07 -12.66
C LYS A 42 -8.22 -6.94 -13.91
N PRO A 43 -8.60 -7.53 -15.05
CA PRO A 43 -7.89 -7.30 -16.31
C PRO A 43 -8.01 -5.85 -16.76
N THR A 44 -6.89 -5.20 -17.07
CA THR A 44 -6.87 -3.77 -17.41
C THR A 44 -6.77 -3.50 -18.91
N GLY A 45 -6.29 -4.48 -19.69
CA GLY A 45 -5.95 -4.30 -21.11
C GLY A 45 -4.73 -3.40 -21.35
N LYS A 46 -4.06 -2.95 -20.29
CA LYS A 46 -2.88 -2.04 -20.33
C LYS A 46 -1.62 -2.80 -20.01
N THR A 47 -0.48 -2.29 -20.50
CA THR A 47 0.85 -2.82 -20.21
C THR A 47 1.76 -1.76 -19.59
N GLY A 48 2.83 -2.20 -18.92
CA GLY A 48 3.86 -1.32 -18.38
C GLY A 48 3.35 -0.31 -17.37
N ILE A 49 3.87 0.91 -17.45
CA ILE A 49 3.65 1.99 -16.46
C ILE A 49 2.19 2.41 -16.35
N GLU A 50 1.43 2.40 -17.44
CA GLU A 50 0.01 2.77 -17.41
C GLU A 50 -0.82 1.81 -16.56
N ASN A 51 -0.42 0.52 -16.50
CA ASN A 51 -1.07 -0.47 -15.66
C ASN A 51 -0.78 -0.25 -14.16
N MET A 52 0.31 0.41 -13.81
CA MET A 52 0.70 0.64 -12.41
C MET A 52 -0.29 1.53 -11.65
N ILE A 53 -0.97 2.45 -12.34
CA ILE A 53 -1.97 3.34 -11.74
C ILE A 53 -3.23 2.56 -11.32
N ASP A 54 -3.59 1.52 -12.08
CA ASP A 54 -4.85 0.80 -11.83
C ASP A 54 -4.88 0.17 -10.43
N ARG A 55 -3.72 -0.17 -9.85
CA ARG A 55 -3.63 -0.67 -8.46
C ARG A 55 -4.17 0.32 -7.41
N PHE A 56 -4.26 1.60 -7.74
CA PHE A 56 -4.81 2.64 -6.87
C PHE A 56 -6.33 2.76 -6.96
N THR A 57 -6.95 2.16 -7.98
CA THR A 57 -8.39 2.32 -8.24
C THR A 57 -9.29 1.38 -7.44
N ALA A 58 -8.72 0.50 -6.61
CA ALA A 58 -9.52 -0.40 -5.78
C ALA A 58 -10.47 0.36 -4.84
N ILE A 59 -10.09 1.55 -4.37
CA ILE A 59 -10.94 2.38 -3.51
C ILE A 59 -12.20 2.89 -4.22
N ASP A 60 -12.19 2.95 -5.55
CA ASP A 60 -13.35 3.41 -6.32
C ASP A 60 -14.44 2.33 -6.42
N GLU A 61 -14.12 1.06 -6.13
CA GLU A 61 -15.10 -0.03 -6.11
C GLU A 61 -16.14 0.21 -5.00
N PRO A 62 -17.44 -0.04 -5.25
CA PRO A 62 -18.52 0.33 -4.32
C PRO A 62 -18.38 -0.31 -2.95
N ASP A 63 -17.89 -1.55 -2.88
CA ASP A 63 -17.80 -2.37 -1.67
C ASP A 63 -16.43 -2.27 -0.96
N VAL A 64 -15.58 -1.30 -1.34
CA VAL A 64 -14.27 -1.10 -0.74
C VAL A 64 -14.28 0.14 0.15
N ASP A 65 -14.20 -0.05 1.45
CA ASP A 65 -14.13 1.03 2.45
C ASP A 65 -12.71 1.55 2.67
N VAL A 66 -11.72 0.66 2.57
CA VAL A 66 -10.31 0.97 2.80
C VAL A 66 -9.45 0.18 1.82
N MET A 67 -8.54 0.87 1.16
CA MET A 67 -7.54 0.29 0.27
C MET A 67 -6.15 0.41 0.88
N PHE A 68 -5.36 -0.66 0.78
CA PHE A 68 -3.91 -0.65 0.97
C PHE A 68 -3.20 -1.07 -0.31
N VAL A 69 -2.23 -0.28 -0.73
CA VAL A 69 -1.43 -0.56 -1.92
C VAL A 69 -0.12 -1.21 -1.55
N ARG A 70 0.24 -2.26 -2.27
CA ARG A 70 1.52 -2.97 -2.14
C ARG A 70 2.09 -3.32 -3.50
N ASP A 71 3.40 -3.27 -3.61
CA ASP A 71 4.11 -3.80 -4.77
C ASP A 71 4.10 -5.33 -4.74
N ALA A 72 4.00 -5.93 -5.92
CA ALA A 72 3.87 -7.38 -6.05
C ALA A 72 5.15 -8.17 -5.68
N ASP A 73 6.29 -7.50 -5.70
CA ASP A 73 7.62 -8.04 -5.43
C ASP A 73 8.12 -7.78 -4.00
N SER A 74 7.48 -6.88 -3.26
CA SER A 74 7.81 -6.62 -1.86
C SER A 74 7.02 -7.53 -0.92
N ARG A 75 7.67 -8.05 0.12
CA ARG A 75 7.05 -9.00 1.06
C ARG A 75 6.33 -8.29 2.20
N ILE A 76 5.12 -8.79 2.48
CA ILE A 76 4.33 -8.35 3.64
C ILE A 76 4.82 -9.09 4.88
N HIS A 77 5.02 -8.38 5.97
CA HIS A 77 5.50 -8.95 7.22
C HIS A 77 4.91 -8.24 8.45
N TRP A 78 5.42 -8.54 9.64
CA TRP A 78 4.88 -8.03 10.90
C TRP A 78 4.87 -6.50 11.02
N ARG A 79 5.83 -5.77 10.39
CA ARG A 79 5.87 -4.30 10.42
C ARG A 79 4.70 -3.72 9.62
N ASP A 80 4.38 -4.30 8.45
CA ASP A 80 3.17 -3.94 7.69
C ASP A 80 1.92 -4.17 8.52
N ARG A 81 1.81 -5.36 9.13
CA ARG A 81 0.67 -5.70 9.99
C ARG A 81 0.54 -4.72 11.15
N TRP A 82 1.64 -4.34 11.80
CA TRP A 82 1.62 -3.39 12.89
C TRP A 82 1.12 -2.02 12.43
N ALA A 83 1.70 -1.45 11.36
CA ALA A 83 1.34 -0.14 10.85
C ALA A 83 -0.11 -0.08 10.32
N ILE A 84 -0.53 -1.11 9.58
CA ILE A 84 -1.89 -1.22 9.05
C ILE A 84 -2.90 -1.36 10.19
N THR A 85 -2.64 -2.19 11.19
CA THR A 85 -3.52 -2.36 12.33
C THR A 85 -3.69 -1.05 13.12
N ASP A 86 -2.61 -0.30 13.31
CA ASP A 86 -2.67 1.00 13.98
C ASP A 86 -3.48 2.02 13.18
N PHE A 87 -3.33 2.07 11.86
CA PHE A 87 -4.17 2.90 11.01
C PHE A 87 -5.64 2.48 11.08
N MET A 88 -5.95 1.19 11.03
CA MET A 88 -7.32 0.69 11.13
C MET A 88 -7.98 1.08 12.45
N ASN A 89 -7.24 1.07 13.56
CA ASN A 89 -7.69 1.49 14.88
C ASN A 89 -7.73 3.03 15.07
N SER A 90 -7.35 3.79 14.04
CA SER A 90 -7.34 5.25 14.05
C SER A 90 -8.28 5.81 12.96
N PRO A 91 -9.62 5.68 13.12
CA PRO A 91 -10.59 5.93 12.03
C PRO A 91 -10.69 7.40 11.61
N HIS A 92 -10.15 8.32 12.39
CA HIS A 92 -10.11 9.75 12.07
C HIS A 92 -9.10 10.10 10.96
N PHE A 93 -8.09 9.27 10.69
CA PHE A 93 -7.21 9.47 9.55
C PHE A 93 -7.83 8.90 8.27
N ILE A 94 -7.85 9.71 7.22
CA ILE A 94 -8.39 9.31 5.90
C ILE A 94 -7.35 8.64 5.00
N ALA A 95 -6.08 8.87 5.26
CA ALA A 95 -4.97 8.29 4.51
C ALA A 95 -3.84 7.81 5.43
N HIS A 96 -3.02 6.93 4.90
CA HIS A 96 -1.86 6.36 5.57
C HIS A 96 -0.70 6.18 4.60
N THR A 97 0.52 6.34 5.09
CA THR A 97 1.74 5.99 4.35
C THR A 97 2.81 5.44 5.28
N ILE A 98 3.65 4.57 4.73
CA ILE A 98 4.79 4.00 5.44
C ILE A 98 6.09 4.51 4.82
N ARG A 99 6.93 5.15 5.64
CA ARG A 99 8.27 5.64 5.26
C ARG A 99 9.29 5.00 6.19
N ASP A 100 9.40 3.68 6.09
CA ASP A 100 10.17 2.83 7.01
C ASP A 100 11.67 2.73 6.68
N HIS A 101 12.10 3.26 5.54
CA HIS A 101 13.49 3.22 5.11
C HIS A 101 13.98 4.62 4.71
N LYS A 102 15.29 4.88 4.80
CA LYS A 102 15.91 6.16 4.43
C LYS A 102 15.64 6.58 2.97
N GLU A 103 15.45 5.60 2.09
CA GLU A 103 15.16 5.81 0.66
C GLU A 103 13.67 6.00 0.36
N HIS A 104 12.79 5.88 1.36
CA HIS A 104 11.37 6.19 1.19
C HIS A 104 11.15 7.71 1.21
N SER A 105 11.56 8.38 0.13
CA SER A 105 11.63 9.83 0.03
C SER A 105 10.32 10.50 -0.40
N ALA A 106 9.37 9.74 -0.95
CA ALA A 106 8.12 10.31 -1.42
C ALA A 106 7.09 10.49 -0.29
N SER A 107 6.26 11.51 -0.40
CA SER A 107 5.21 11.81 0.58
C SER A 107 4.16 10.70 0.70
N LEU A 108 3.74 10.13 -0.43
CA LEU A 108 3.01 8.86 -0.52
C LEU A 108 3.87 7.89 -1.33
N MET A 109 4.31 6.82 -0.71
CA MET A 109 5.08 5.77 -1.39
C MET A 109 4.13 4.91 -2.22
N GLY A 110 4.37 4.77 -3.53
CA GLY A 110 3.48 4.10 -4.48
C GLY A 110 3.03 2.69 -4.09
N GLY A 111 3.90 1.93 -3.41
CA GLY A 111 3.60 0.59 -2.89
C GLY A 111 3.35 0.52 -1.37
N LEU A 112 3.24 1.64 -0.66
CA LEU A 112 3.21 1.68 0.81
C LEU A 112 2.24 2.74 1.35
N TRP A 113 1.03 2.82 0.80
CA TRP A 113 0.03 3.79 1.24
C TRP A 113 -1.37 3.20 1.28
N ALA A 114 -2.27 3.91 1.94
CA ALA A 114 -3.67 3.55 2.06
C ALA A 114 -4.59 4.76 1.95
N LEU A 115 -5.83 4.49 1.56
CA LEU A 115 -6.90 5.49 1.47
C LEU A 115 -8.20 4.89 2.00
N ARG A 116 -8.94 5.69 2.77
CA ARG A 116 -10.33 5.36 3.14
C ARG A 116 -11.31 5.95 2.14
N LYS A 117 -12.42 5.27 1.91
CA LYS A 117 -13.54 5.76 1.11
C LYS A 117 -14.05 7.13 1.59
N SER A 118 -14.00 7.36 2.90
CA SER A 118 -14.40 8.62 3.53
C SER A 118 -13.55 9.84 3.12
N ALA A 119 -12.41 9.63 2.43
CA ALA A 119 -11.64 10.72 1.83
C ALA A 119 -12.40 11.42 0.68
N GLY A 120 -13.42 10.78 0.11
CA GLY A 120 -14.19 11.32 -0.99
C GLY A 120 -13.38 11.57 -2.26
N ILE A 121 -12.35 10.75 -2.50
CA ILE A 121 -11.45 10.85 -3.66
C ILE A 121 -11.76 9.70 -4.61
N ASN A 122 -12.13 10.01 -5.85
CA ASN A 122 -12.23 9.04 -6.94
C ASN A 122 -10.90 9.02 -7.70
N ILE A 123 -10.17 7.93 -7.59
CA ILE A 123 -8.82 7.81 -8.18
C ILE A 123 -8.87 7.83 -9.70
N ARG A 124 -9.88 7.19 -10.32
CA ARG A 124 -10.03 7.16 -11.78
C ARG A 124 -10.24 8.57 -12.33
N GLU A 125 -11.14 9.35 -11.72
CA GLU A 125 -11.40 10.73 -12.12
C GLU A 125 -10.17 11.63 -11.96
N GLU A 126 -9.47 11.52 -10.82
CA GLU A 126 -8.24 12.28 -10.56
C GLU A 126 -7.13 11.93 -11.56
N TYR A 127 -7.04 10.65 -11.94
CA TYR A 127 -6.04 10.22 -12.92
C TYR A 127 -6.39 10.69 -14.33
N GLU A 128 -7.67 10.63 -14.75
CA GLU A 128 -8.10 11.20 -16.04
C GLU A 128 -7.76 12.70 -16.13
N ALA A 129 -8.01 13.45 -15.06
CA ALA A 129 -7.63 14.86 -15.00
C ALA A 129 -6.10 15.08 -15.01
N TYR A 130 -5.33 14.19 -14.39
CA TYR A 130 -3.87 14.26 -14.40
C TYR A 130 -3.26 13.97 -15.77
N LYS A 131 -3.83 13.03 -16.55
CA LYS A 131 -3.36 12.67 -17.89
C LYS A 131 -3.37 13.84 -18.88
N LEU A 132 -4.21 14.85 -18.66
CA LEU A 132 -4.29 16.03 -19.52
C LEU A 132 -3.00 16.86 -19.48
N ASN A 133 -2.33 16.92 -18.31
CA ASN A 133 -1.09 17.65 -18.15
C ASN A 133 -0.18 16.97 -17.09
N PRO A 134 0.40 15.80 -17.38
CA PRO A 134 1.25 15.08 -16.43
C PRO A 134 2.64 15.75 -16.35
N ILE A 135 3.26 15.70 -15.16
CA ILE A 135 4.64 16.17 -14.97
C ILE A 135 5.61 15.32 -15.79
N ASP A 136 5.39 14.00 -15.79
CA ASP A 136 6.20 13.02 -16.52
C ASP A 136 5.31 11.85 -16.93
N ARG A 137 5.65 11.23 -18.05
CA ARG A 137 4.99 10.00 -18.56
C ARG A 137 5.87 8.76 -18.43
N GLY A 138 7.03 8.89 -17.79
CA GLY A 138 8.01 7.84 -17.59
C GLY A 138 7.77 7.00 -16.33
N ILE A 139 8.82 6.39 -15.83
CA ILE A 139 8.80 5.43 -14.72
C ILE A 139 8.24 5.98 -13.40
N ALA A 140 8.25 7.30 -13.21
CA ALA A 140 7.71 7.96 -12.04
C ALA A 140 6.25 8.43 -12.19
N LEU A 141 5.53 7.99 -13.22
CA LEU A 141 4.16 8.44 -13.52
C LEU A 141 3.21 8.28 -12.33
N ASP A 142 3.21 7.10 -11.72
CA ASP A 142 2.37 6.77 -10.57
C ASP A 142 2.77 7.57 -9.33
N GLN A 143 4.06 7.71 -9.06
CA GLN A 143 4.57 8.47 -7.93
C GLN A 143 4.29 9.98 -8.07
N ASN A 144 4.44 10.52 -9.28
CA ASN A 144 4.12 11.92 -9.60
C ASN A 144 2.61 12.18 -9.47
N PHE A 145 1.77 11.26 -9.95
CA PHE A 145 0.32 11.33 -9.76
C PHE A 145 -0.05 11.42 -8.28
N LEU A 146 0.48 10.53 -7.45
CA LEU A 146 0.23 10.57 -6.01
C LEU A 146 0.67 11.88 -5.38
N SER A 147 1.84 12.38 -5.75
CA SER A 147 2.43 13.60 -5.17
C SER A 147 1.63 14.86 -5.52
N VAL A 148 1.09 14.93 -6.76
CA VAL A 148 0.43 16.14 -7.27
C VAL A 148 -1.09 16.13 -7.04
N LYS A 149 -1.73 14.97 -7.15
CA LYS A 149 -3.19 14.88 -7.10
C LYS A 149 -3.72 14.39 -5.77
N ILE A 150 -3.06 13.41 -5.15
CA ILE A 150 -3.61 12.73 -3.98
C ILE A 150 -3.06 13.33 -2.68
N TYR A 151 -1.74 13.44 -2.55
CA TYR A 151 -1.13 13.93 -1.31
C TYR A 151 -1.63 15.31 -0.86
N PRO A 152 -1.76 16.33 -1.72
CA PRO A 152 -2.27 17.65 -1.31
C PRO A 152 -3.67 17.60 -0.67
N ARG A 153 -4.50 16.62 -1.03
CA ARG A 153 -5.86 16.46 -0.52
C ARG A 153 -5.92 15.74 0.82
N VAL A 154 -4.92 14.91 1.15
CA VAL A 154 -4.93 14.07 2.36
C VAL A 154 -3.91 14.48 3.41
N LYS A 155 -2.93 15.31 3.08
CA LYS A 155 -1.75 15.63 3.92
C LYS A 155 -2.08 16.17 5.32
N MET A 156 -3.22 16.82 5.50
CA MET A 156 -3.66 17.37 6.79
C MET A 156 -4.38 16.34 7.66
N ASN A 157 -4.69 15.17 7.10
CA ASN A 157 -5.41 14.09 7.79
C ASN A 157 -4.81 12.71 7.43
N ILE A 158 -3.48 12.64 7.49
CA ILE A 158 -2.69 11.45 7.17
C ILE A 158 -1.95 10.93 8.40
N LEU A 159 -1.92 9.61 8.56
CA LEU A 159 -1.05 8.91 9.50
C LEU A 159 0.20 8.42 8.77
N VAL A 160 1.37 8.79 9.27
CA VAL A 160 2.67 8.36 8.73
C VAL A 160 3.33 7.41 9.70
N HIS A 161 3.60 6.17 9.28
CA HIS A 161 4.49 5.28 10.00
C HIS A 161 5.91 5.45 9.50
N HIS A 162 6.77 5.92 10.41
CA HIS A 162 8.10 6.41 10.09
C HIS A 162 9.20 5.50 10.67
N GLY A 163 10.20 5.19 9.84
CA GLY A 163 11.44 4.51 10.25
C GLY A 163 12.71 5.25 9.84
N GLY A 164 12.69 6.01 8.73
CA GLY A 164 13.89 6.67 8.23
C GLY A 164 13.68 7.67 7.10
N GLY A 165 12.50 7.69 6.47
CA GLY A 165 12.17 8.65 5.40
C GLY A 165 11.85 10.06 5.93
N PRO A 166 11.63 11.06 5.05
CA PRO A 166 11.28 12.41 5.44
C PRO A 166 9.88 12.52 6.05
N THR A 167 9.67 13.49 6.92
CA THR A 167 8.36 13.83 7.49
C THR A 167 8.13 15.34 7.45
N ASN A 168 6.86 15.76 7.50
CA ASN A 168 6.46 17.16 7.53
C ASN A 168 5.81 17.48 8.89
N SER A 169 5.95 18.70 9.37
CA SER A 169 5.47 19.13 10.68
C SER A 169 3.94 19.09 10.85
N PHE A 170 3.20 19.09 9.74
CA PHE A 170 1.72 19.01 9.74
C PHE A 170 1.19 17.58 9.66
N GLU A 171 2.06 16.57 9.47
CA GLU A 171 1.67 15.16 9.43
C GLU A 171 1.60 14.57 10.85
N THR A 172 0.69 13.62 11.06
CA THR A 172 0.76 12.82 12.29
C THR A 172 1.69 11.65 12.07
N VAL A 173 2.81 11.67 12.80
CA VAL A 173 3.89 10.69 12.65
C VAL A 173 3.92 9.74 13.84
N ARG A 174 4.02 8.44 13.57
CA ARG A 174 4.28 7.38 14.57
C ARG A 174 5.50 6.58 14.16
N THR A 175 6.40 6.36 15.10
CA THR A 175 7.61 5.56 14.86
C THR A 175 7.34 4.08 15.06
N PHE A 176 8.02 3.24 14.32
CA PHE A 176 7.99 1.80 14.53
C PHE A 176 8.59 1.43 15.90
N PRO A 177 8.13 0.34 16.53
CA PRO A 177 8.62 -0.09 17.83
C PRO A 177 10.08 -0.54 17.82
N THR A 178 10.61 -0.88 16.64
CA THR A 178 12.01 -1.22 16.43
C THR A 178 12.56 -0.48 15.21
N PRO A 179 13.84 -0.11 15.19
CA PRO A 179 14.48 0.42 13.99
C PRO A 179 14.35 -0.53 12.81
N TRP A 180 14.38 0.01 11.60
CA TRP A 180 14.55 -0.78 10.38
C TRP A 180 16.00 -1.31 10.29
N THR A 181 16.19 -2.34 9.49
CA THR A 181 17.51 -2.87 9.13
C THR A 181 17.56 -3.07 7.61
N GLU A 182 18.75 -3.26 7.04
CA GLU A 182 18.91 -3.52 5.60
C GLU A 182 18.19 -4.81 5.13
N THR A 183 17.78 -5.66 6.06
CA THR A 183 17.06 -6.91 5.80
C THR A 183 15.63 -6.92 6.34
N LEU A 184 15.15 -5.80 6.91
CA LEU A 184 13.82 -5.73 7.53
C LEU A 184 13.28 -4.31 7.54
N TYR A 185 12.49 -3.96 6.53
CA TYR A 185 11.70 -2.74 6.43
C TYR A 185 10.49 -2.96 5.49
N CYS A 186 9.42 -2.20 5.68
CA CYS A 186 8.26 -2.30 4.80
C CYS A 186 8.63 -1.93 3.35
N GLY A 187 8.12 -2.70 2.39
CA GLY A 187 8.43 -2.50 0.97
C GLY A 187 9.72 -3.19 0.50
N GLN A 188 10.39 -3.90 1.38
CA GLN A 188 11.59 -4.65 1.00
C GLN A 188 11.25 -5.78 0.03
N VAL A 189 11.99 -5.87 -1.07
CA VAL A 189 12.02 -7.05 -1.93
C VAL A 189 12.72 -8.18 -1.17
N GLU A 190 12.22 -9.39 -1.27
CA GLU A 190 12.78 -10.55 -0.57
C GLU A 190 14.29 -10.72 -0.83
N ARG A 191 15.03 -10.85 0.26
CA ARG A 191 16.49 -11.05 0.26
C ARG A 191 16.87 -12.07 1.35
N PRO A 192 18.06 -12.68 1.29
CA PRO A 192 18.56 -13.50 2.39
C PRO A 192 18.49 -12.74 3.71
N GLY A 193 17.93 -13.38 4.75
CA GLY A 193 17.71 -12.76 6.08
C GLY A 193 16.37 -12.06 6.28
N PHE A 194 15.48 -12.06 5.28
CA PHE A 194 14.10 -11.59 5.44
C PHE A 194 13.37 -12.39 6.55
N SER A 195 12.58 -11.69 7.37
CA SER A 195 11.75 -12.28 8.41
C SER A 195 10.34 -11.71 8.38
N GLU A 196 9.36 -12.58 8.25
CA GLU A 196 7.94 -12.21 8.32
C GLU A 196 7.48 -11.89 9.75
N GLU A 197 8.15 -12.42 10.75
CA GLU A 197 7.69 -12.42 12.12
C GLU A 197 8.38 -11.34 12.97
N ALA A 198 7.62 -10.80 13.90
CA ALA A 198 8.16 -9.88 14.89
C ALA A 198 9.26 -10.55 15.72
N PRO A 199 10.32 -9.83 16.09
CA PRO A 199 11.32 -10.33 17.01
C PRO A 199 10.67 -10.76 18.33
N LYS A 200 11.11 -11.86 18.93
CA LYS A 200 10.53 -12.48 20.14
C LYS A 200 10.61 -11.66 21.44
N ARG A 201 10.99 -10.40 21.39
CA ARG A 201 10.96 -9.52 22.57
C ARG A 201 9.56 -8.94 22.75
N PRO A 202 8.93 -9.11 23.94
CA PRO A 202 7.62 -8.55 24.20
C PRO A 202 7.70 -7.03 24.19
N GLN A 203 7.05 -6.42 23.21
CA GLN A 203 6.69 -5.00 23.28
C GLN A 203 5.32 -4.93 23.98
N PRO A 204 5.10 -3.99 24.90
CA PRO A 204 3.81 -3.82 25.57
C PRO A 204 2.80 -3.16 24.62
N PHE A 205 2.36 -3.88 23.61
CA PHE A 205 1.35 -3.39 22.69
C PHE A 205 0.00 -4.05 23.03
N ARG A 206 -0.82 -3.33 23.78
CA ARG A 206 -2.23 -3.70 23.99
C ARG A 206 -3.05 -3.20 22.80
N LEU A 207 -3.31 -4.08 21.84
CA LEU A 207 -4.37 -3.89 20.85
C LEU A 207 -5.71 -3.80 21.59
N LYS A 208 -6.30 -2.60 21.63
CA LYS A 208 -7.73 -2.47 21.92
C LYS A 208 -8.47 -2.80 20.62
N LEU A 209 -8.95 -4.03 20.51
CA LEU A 209 -9.97 -4.38 19.52
C LEU A 209 -11.28 -3.74 20.00
N TYR A 210 -11.74 -2.69 19.32
CA TYR A 210 -13.11 -2.24 19.45
C TYR A 210 -13.98 -3.19 18.62
N ARG A 211 -14.87 -3.91 19.30
CA ARG A 211 -15.97 -4.66 18.69
C ARG A 211 -17.05 -3.71 18.26
#